data_e5cb6761af5cf8fc1c9b3a9aaeeb23cb
#
_entry.id   e5cb6761af5cf8fc1c9b3a9aaeeb23cb
#
_cell.length_a   1.000
_cell.length_b   1.000
_cell.length_c   1.000
_cell.angle_alpha   90.00
_cell.angle_beta   90.00
_cell.angle_gamma   90.00
#
_symmetry.space_group_name_H-M   'P 1'
#
loop_
_entity.id
_entity.type
_entity.pdbx_description
1 polymer ?
#
loop_
_entity_poly.entity_id
_entity_poly.type
_entity_poly.pdbx_seq_one_letter_code
_entity_poly.pdbx_strand_id
1 'polypeptide(L)'
;YQEVISEDALYKLAYEDLSETEKESLIFMREEEKLARDVYKVFYEKYNMPIFNNISKSEQAHTNAVKYLLGKYSIPDPVVNDAVGVFSNSELQDLYNTLIQQGSVSDIEALKVGVLIEQVDIADLDKGLQNIDNADITFVYNNLRKGSINHLNAFTRNLSYRGYTYPTDKI
;
A
#
# COMPACT_ATOMS: atom_id res chain seq x y z
N TYR A 1 -10.60 -3.65 -11.82
CA TYR A 1 -10.73 -2.27 -12.32
C TYR A 1 -10.15 -1.32 -11.27
N GLN A 2 -8.95 -0.83 -11.52
CA GLN A 2 -8.41 0.26 -10.72
C GLN A 2 -8.89 1.57 -11.33
N GLU A 3 -9.62 2.35 -10.54
CA GLU A 3 -9.76 3.76 -10.86
C GLU A 3 -8.37 4.39 -10.75
N VAL A 4 -7.83 4.79 -11.87
CA VAL A 4 -6.64 5.63 -11.89
C VAL A 4 -7.04 6.96 -11.26
N ILE A 5 -6.49 7.24 -10.06
CA ILE A 5 -6.66 8.53 -9.41
C ILE A 5 -5.94 9.54 -10.28
N SER A 6 -6.69 10.37 -11.02
CA SER A 6 -6.07 11.38 -11.85
C SER A 6 -5.62 12.57 -10.99
N GLU A 7 -4.41 13.07 -11.26
CA GLU A 7 -3.89 14.27 -10.61
C GLU A 7 -4.81 15.49 -10.84
N ASP A 8 -5.43 15.56 -12.02
CA ASP A 8 -6.40 16.62 -12.35
C ASP A 8 -7.63 16.60 -11.44
N ALA A 9 -8.13 15.40 -11.08
CA ALA A 9 -9.26 15.28 -10.17
C ALA A 9 -8.87 15.74 -8.76
N LEU A 10 -7.68 15.38 -8.29
CA LEU A 10 -7.17 15.82 -6.99
C LEU A 10 -6.88 17.31 -6.93
N TYR A 11 -6.40 17.90 -8.03
CA TYR A 11 -6.09 19.32 -8.11
C TYR A 11 -7.34 20.20 -7.94
N LYS A 12 -8.51 19.71 -8.35
CA LYS A 12 -9.79 20.41 -8.23
C LYS A 12 -10.36 20.42 -6.81
N LEU A 13 -9.85 19.57 -5.91
CA LEU A 13 -10.30 19.55 -4.52
C LEU A 13 -9.60 20.66 -3.73
N ALA A 14 -10.34 21.26 -2.79
CA ALA A 14 -9.86 22.40 -2.03
C ALA A 14 -8.59 22.06 -1.22
N TYR A 15 -7.68 23.05 -1.15
CA TYR A 15 -6.57 23.03 -0.20
C TYR A 15 -7.12 23.41 1.18
N GLU A 16 -6.85 22.55 2.16
CA GLU A 16 -7.17 22.79 3.57
C GLU A 16 -5.93 22.52 4.42
N ASP A 17 -5.75 23.28 5.49
CA ASP A 17 -4.62 23.09 6.40
C ASP A 17 -4.63 21.69 7.01
N LEU A 18 -3.45 21.09 7.13
CA LEU A 18 -3.27 19.76 7.72
C LEU A 18 -2.95 19.84 9.20
N SER A 19 -3.57 18.96 10.00
CA SER A 19 -3.10 18.65 11.34
C SER A 19 -1.78 17.87 11.29
N GLU A 20 -1.05 17.84 12.40
CA GLU A 20 0.16 17.01 12.52
C GLU A 20 -0.15 15.52 12.31
N THR A 21 -1.28 15.05 12.84
CA THR A 21 -1.73 13.65 12.66
C THR A 21 -1.95 13.32 11.17
N GLU A 22 -2.54 14.25 10.41
CA GLU A 22 -2.74 14.06 8.96
C GLU A 22 -1.41 14.04 8.21
N LYS A 23 -0.46 14.91 8.56
CA LYS A 23 0.89 14.92 7.97
C LYS A 23 1.62 13.61 8.23
N GLU A 24 1.62 13.16 9.48
CA GLU A 24 2.25 11.90 9.88
C GLU A 24 1.65 10.71 9.13
N SER A 25 0.33 10.69 8.99
CA SER A 25 -0.37 9.65 8.24
C SER A 25 0.06 9.61 6.77
N LEU A 26 0.12 10.77 6.09
CA LEU A 26 0.57 10.86 4.70
C LEU A 26 2.01 10.37 4.52
N ILE A 27 2.91 10.80 5.41
CA ILE A 27 4.31 10.39 5.38
C ILE A 27 4.43 8.87 5.54
N PHE A 28 3.69 8.29 6.49
CA PHE A 28 3.68 6.85 6.73
C PHE A 28 3.11 6.08 5.54
N MET A 29 1.95 6.50 5.03
CA MET A 29 1.28 5.81 3.91
C MET A 29 2.12 5.85 2.63
N ARG A 30 2.89 6.91 2.40
CA ARG A 30 3.79 6.99 1.25
C ARG A 30 4.77 5.81 1.21
N GLU A 31 5.37 5.49 2.34
CA GLU A 31 6.32 4.39 2.44
C GLU A 31 5.63 3.03 2.62
N GLU A 32 4.46 2.96 3.24
CA GLU A 32 3.71 1.71 3.36
C GLU A 32 3.26 1.19 1.99
N GLU A 33 2.73 2.05 1.13
CA GLU A 33 2.37 1.67 -0.26
C GLU A 33 3.62 1.28 -1.07
N LYS A 34 4.75 1.97 -0.84
CA LYS A 34 6.03 1.58 -1.44
C LYS A 34 6.47 0.19 -0.95
N LEU A 35 6.28 -0.12 0.34
CA LEU A 35 6.62 -1.42 0.91
C LEU A 35 5.87 -2.54 0.18
N ALA A 36 4.56 -2.39 0.00
CA ALA A 36 3.75 -3.35 -0.73
C ALA A 36 4.27 -3.53 -2.16
N ARG A 37 4.51 -2.43 -2.88
CA ARG A 37 5.10 -2.44 -4.23
C ARG A 37 6.40 -3.24 -4.27
N ASP A 38 7.29 -2.96 -3.35
CA ASP A 38 8.65 -3.53 -3.34
C ASP A 38 8.63 -5.03 -3.01
N VAL A 39 7.85 -5.44 -2.02
CA VAL A 39 7.68 -6.85 -1.66
C VAL A 39 7.15 -7.65 -2.86
N TYR A 40 6.12 -7.13 -3.54
CA TYR A 40 5.53 -7.82 -4.68
C TYR A 40 6.47 -7.88 -5.89
N LYS A 41 7.31 -6.86 -6.10
CA LYS A 41 8.37 -6.92 -7.12
C LYS A 41 9.34 -8.05 -6.84
N VAL A 42 9.81 -8.18 -5.60
CA VAL A 42 10.74 -9.26 -5.21
C VAL A 42 10.10 -10.63 -5.41
N PHE A 43 8.85 -10.81 -5.02
CA PHE A 43 8.17 -12.09 -5.18
C PHE A 43 7.83 -12.41 -6.63
N TYR A 44 7.55 -11.41 -7.44
CA TYR A 44 7.40 -11.62 -8.89
C TYR A 44 8.71 -12.15 -9.53
N GLU A 45 9.83 -11.53 -9.21
CA GLU A 45 11.15 -11.99 -9.70
C GLU A 45 11.46 -13.43 -9.24
N LYS A 46 11.10 -13.75 -8.00
CA LYS A 46 11.40 -15.08 -7.42
C LYS A 46 10.47 -16.18 -7.92
N TYR A 47 9.17 -15.92 -8.00
CA TYR A 47 8.16 -16.94 -8.26
C TYR A 47 7.49 -16.84 -9.63
N ASN A 48 7.70 -15.73 -10.34
CA ASN A 48 7.13 -15.46 -11.67
C ASN A 48 5.60 -15.63 -11.73
N MET A 49 4.92 -15.31 -10.63
CA MET A 49 3.45 -15.36 -10.55
C MET A 49 2.86 -14.02 -10.98
N PRO A 50 1.97 -14.00 -12.00
CA PRO A 50 1.40 -12.73 -12.53
C PRO A 50 0.71 -11.86 -11.49
N ILE A 51 0.13 -12.43 -10.45
CA ILE A 51 -0.53 -11.68 -9.38
C ILE A 51 0.40 -10.64 -8.75
N PHE A 52 1.66 -11.02 -8.48
CA PHE A 52 2.62 -10.10 -7.87
C PHE A 52 2.99 -8.93 -8.79
N ASN A 53 3.15 -9.19 -10.08
CA ASN A 53 3.43 -8.11 -11.03
C ASN A 53 2.25 -7.15 -11.18
N ASN A 54 1.04 -7.68 -11.29
CA ASN A 54 -0.17 -6.88 -11.45
C ASN A 54 -0.44 -6.01 -10.24
N ILE A 55 -0.34 -6.58 -9.04
CA ILE A 55 -0.56 -5.83 -7.79
C ILE A 55 0.58 -4.84 -7.53
N SER A 56 1.83 -5.19 -7.82
CA SER A 56 2.96 -4.27 -7.70
C SER A 56 2.75 -2.98 -8.53
N LYS A 57 2.22 -3.10 -9.74
CA LYS A 57 1.88 -1.93 -10.58
C LYS A 57 0.78 -1.08 -9.95
N SER A 58 -0.18 -1.73 -9.34
CA SER A 58 -1.23 -1.08 -8.58
C SER A 58 -0.66 -0.28 -7.40
N GLU A 59 0.23 -0.89 -6.62
CA GLU A 59 0.85 -0.22 -5.49
C GLU A 59 1.76 0.94 -5.93
N GLN A 60 2.36 0.86 -7.11
CA GLN A 60 3.07 2.00 -7.70
C GLN A 60 2.13 3.19 -7.91
N ALA A 61 0.93 2.96 -8.42
CA ALA A 61 -0.07 4.01 -8.59
C ALA A 61 -0.54 4.56 -7.23
N HIS A 62 -0.71 3.72 -6.23
CA HIS A 62 -1.08 4.11 -4.87
C HIS A 62 -0.02 5.02 -4.23
N THR A 63 1.23 4.59 -4.23
CA THR A 63 2.31 5.41 -3.65
C THR A 63 2.51 6.71 -4.39
N ASN A 64 2.28 6.74 -5.72
CA ASN A 64 2.31 7.97 -6.51
C ASN A 64 1.20 8.93 -6.11
N ALA A 65 0.00 8.45 -5.82
CA ALA A 65 -1.11 9.29 -5.37
C ALA A 65 -0.79 9.97 -4.03
N VAL A 66 -0.19 9.23 -3.09
CA VAL A 66 0.25 9.81 -1.81
C VAL A 66 1.39 10.81 -2.03
N LYS A 67 2.35 10.51 -2.90
CA LYS A 67 3.42 11.43 -3.29
C LYS A 67 2.86 12.75 -3.82
N TYR A 68 1.83 12.69 -4.65
CA TYR A 68 1.16 13.89 -5.15
C TYR A 68 0.59 14.74 -4.01
N LEU A 69 -0.07 14.11 -3.03
CA LEU A 69 -0.60 14.83 -1.86
C LEU A 69 0.53 15.48 -1.03
N LEU A 70 1.64 14.77 -0.82
CA LEU A 70 2.80 15.35 -0.13
C LEU A 70 3.29 16.60 -0.85
N GLY A 71 3.40 16.58 -2.17
CA GLY A 71 3.78 17.73 -2.99
C GLY A 71 2.76 18.88 -2.89
N LYS A 72 1.46 18.58 -2.95
CA LYS A 72 0.38 19.57 -2.82
C LYS A 72 0.45 20.32 -1.49
N TYR A 73 0.78 19.62 -0.41
CA TYR A 73 0.85 20.21 0.94
C TYR A 73 2.27 20.64 1.34
N SER A 74 3.22 20.62 0.41
CA SER A 74 4.61 21.01 0.66
C SER A 74 5.28 20.23 1.79
N ILE A 75 4.95 18.95 1.90
CA ILE A 75 5.55 18.03 2.86
C ILE A 75 6.71 17.30 2.17
N PRO A 76 7.92 17.27 2.77
CA PRO A 76 9.04 16.53 2.21
C PRO A 76 8.71 15.05 2.01
N ASP A 77 9.03 14.51 0.83
CA ASP A 77 8.81 13.10 0.52
C ASP A 77 9.78 12.23 1.34
N PRO A 78 9.30 11.29 2.17
CA PRO A 78 10.18 10.40 2.93
C PRO A 78 10.96 9.43 2.04
N VAL A 79 10.49 9.18 0.81
CA VAL A 79 11.20 8.32 -0.16
C VAL A 79 12.32 9.13 -0.81
N VAL A 80 13.45 9.21 -0.12
CA VAL A 80 14.67 9.86 -0.63
C VAL A 80 15.36 8.98 -1.66
N ASN A 81 15.32 7.66 -1.44
CA ASN A 81 15.86 6.65 -2.36
C ASN A 81 14.71 5.69 -2.71
N ASP A 82 14.32 5.67 -3.98
CA ASP A 82 13.21 4.83 -4.47
C ASP A 82 13.64 3.40 -4.83
N ALA A 83 14.85 3.00 -4.50
CA ALA A 83 15.31 1.62 -4.69
C ALA A 83 14.43 0.64 -3.90
N VAL A 84 14.24 -0.56 -4.46
CA VAL A 84 13.50 -1.63 -3.81
C VAL A 84 14.15 -1.99 -2.49
N GLY A 85 13.34 -2.02 -1.43
CA GLY A 85 13.79 -2.45 -0.11
C GLY A 85 14.45 -1.39 0.74
N VAL A 86 14.41 -0.13 0.33
CA VAL A 86 15.00 1.01 1.07
C VAL A 86 13.89 1.90 1.62
N PHE A 87 13.88 2.08 2.93
CA PHE A 87 12.86 2.89 3.65
C PHE A 87 13.52 3.85 4.63
N SER A 88 12.96 5.05 4.75
CA SER A 88 13.37 6.02 5.77
C SER A 88 12.80 5.67 7.16
N ASN A 89 11.59 5.13 7.21
CA ASN A 89 10.97 4.66 8.44
C ASN A 89 11.59 3.33 8.86
N SER A 90 12.20 3.28 10.05
CA SER A 90 12.89 2.09 10.55
C SER A 90 11.96 0.90 10.80
N GLU A 91 10.74 1.16 11.25
CA GLU A 91 9.75 0.11 11.49
C GLU A 91 9.32 -0.55 10.16
N LEU A 92 9.12 0.25 9.11
CA LEU A 92 8.80 -0.26 7.78
C LEU A 92 10.00 -0.97 7.15
N GLN A 93 11.23 -0.50 7.39
CA GLN A 93 12.43 -1.21 6.96
C GLN A 93 12.50 -2.60 7.59
N ASP A 94 12.30 -2.70 8.89
CA ASP A 94 12.32 -3.97 9.62
C ASP A 94 11.17 -4.89 9.16
N LEU A 95 9.98 -4.33 8.96
CA LEU A 95 8.83 -5.08 8.43
C LEU A 95 9.12 -5.64 7.04
N TYR A 96 9.65 -4.81 6.13
CA TYR A 96 10.05 -5.26 4.80
C TYR A 96 11.02 -6.44 4.87
N ASN A 97 12.07 -6.32 5.66
CA ASN A 97 13.07 -7.38 5.82
C ASN A 97 12.44 -8.69 6.34
N THR A 98 11.55 -8.60 7.32
CA THR A 98 10.84 -9.74 7.89
C THR A 98 9.91 -10.39 6.85
N LEU A 99 9.14 -9.60 6.11
CA LEU A 99 8.20 -10.10 5.11
C LEU A 99 8.90 -10.79 3.93
N ILE A 100 10.03 -10.23 3.48
CA ILE A 100 10.86 -10.86 2.44
C ILE A 100 11.39 -12.23 2.92
N GLN A 101 11.85 -12.29 4.16
CA GLN A 101 12.34 -13.55 4.73
C GLN A 101 11.23 -14.60 4.81
N GLN A 102 10.05 -14.21 5.29
CA GLN A 102 8.89 -15.11 5.40
C GLN A 102 8.41 -15.60 4.02
N GLY A 103 8.22 -14.71 3.09
CA GLY A 103 7.70 -15.02 1.76
C GLY A 103 8.72 -15.73 0.85
N SER A 104 10.01 -15.71 1.20
CA SER A 104 11.06 -16.38 0.44
C SER A 104 11.14 -17.88 0.69
N VAL A 105 10.37 -18.40 1.65
CA VAL A 105 10.30 -19.85 1.97
C VAL A 105 9.59 -20.62 0.86
N SER A 106 8.47 -20.11 0.35
CA SER A 106 7.70 -20.73 -0.73
C SER A 106 6.74 -19.72 -1.37
N ASP A 107 6.20 -20.06 -2.54
CA ASP A 107 5.16 -19.26 -3.20
C ASP A 107 3.89 -19.14 -2.36
N ILE A 108 3.53 -20.18 -1.63
CA ILE A 108 2.41 -20.16 -0.68
C ILE A 108 2.68 -19.16 0.44
N GLU A 109 3.86 -19.16 1.02
CA GLU A 109 4.22 -18.19 2.07
C GLU A 109 4.25 -16.77 1.51
N ALA A 110 4.68 -16.57 0.27
CA ALA A 110 4.63 -15.27 -0.40
C ALA A 110 3.18 -14.78 -0.58
N LEU A 111 2.24 -15.65 -0.96
CA LEU A 111 0.82 -15.29 -1.05
C LEU A 111 0.23 -14.94 0.32
N LYS A 112 0.62 -15.64 1.37
CA LYS A 112 0.21 -15.32 2.75
C LYS A 112 0.76 -13.96 3.21
N VAL A 113 1.99 -13.64 2.83
CA VAL A 113 2.56 -12.30 3.06
C VAL A 113 1.72 -11.24 2.36
N GLY A 114 1.27 -11.50 1.13
CA GLY A 114 0.36 -10.60 0.41
C GLY A 114 -0.92 -10.34 1.20
N VAL A 115 -1.55 -11.38 1.74
CA VAL A 115 -2.74 -11.23 2.59
C VAL A 115 -2.44 -10.34 3.81
N LEU A 116 -1.33 -10.59 4.48
CA LEU A 116 -0.94 -9.82 5.67
C LEU A 116 -0.72 -8.34 5.34
N ILE A 117 0.00 -8.04 4.26
CA ILE A 117 0.26 -6.66 3.83
C ILE A 117 -1.06 -5.93 3.59
N GLU A 118 -1.98 -6.54 2.85
CA GLU A 118 -3.26 -5.88 2.52
C GLU A 118 -4.15 -5.69 3.76
N GLN A 119 -4.14 -6.63 4.69
CA GLN A 119 -4.86 -6.49 5.95
C GLN A 119 -4.32 -5.33 6.80
N VAL A 120 -3.01 -5.22 6.90
CA VAL A 120 -2.36 -4.12 7.64
C VAL A 120 -2.64 -2.78 6.96
N ASP A 121 -2.52 -2.72 5.64
CA ASP A 121 -2.78 -1.50 4.88
C ASP A 121 -4.24 -1.01 5.05
N ILE A 122 -5.22 -1.91 4.94
CA ILE A 122 -6.63 -1.56 5.17
C ILE A 122 -6.84 -1.02 6.59
N ALA A 123 -6.25 -1.67 7.60
CA ALA A 123 -6.37 -1.24 8.99
C ALA A 123 -5.77 0.16 9.21
N ASP A 124 -4.61 0.44 8.61
CA ASP A 124 -3.93 1.73 8.73
C ASP A 124 -4.68 2.82 7.97
N LEU A 125 -5.25 2.52 6.81
CA LEU A 125 -6.12 3.44 6.07
C LEU A 125 -7.40 3.77 6.85
N ASP A 126 -8.03 2.78 7.47
CA ASP A 126 -9.22 2.97 8.30
C ASP A 126 -8.91 3.87 9.50
N LYS A 127 -7.77 3.65 10.14
CA LYS A 127 -7.30 4.49 11.24
C LYS A 127 -7.05 5.92 10.79
N GLY A 128 -6.39 6.08 9.64
CA GLY A 128 -6.13 7.40 9.04
C GLY A 128 -7.43 8.15 8.74
N LEU A 129 -8.41 7.48 8.12
CA LEU A 129 -9.70 8.06 7.76
C LEU A 129 -10.50 8.58 8.96
N GLN A 130 -10.30 8.03 10.15
CA GLN A 130 -10.94 8.52 11.38
C GLN A 130 -10.46 9.91 11.80
N ASN A 131 -9.26 10.32 11.38
CA ASN A 131 -8.60 11.54 11.82
C ASN A 131 -8.37 12.54 10.68
N ILE A 132 -8.92 12.28 9.48
CA ILE A 132 -8.74 13.10 8.28
C ILE A 132 -10.07 13.76 7.93
N ASP A 133 -10.04 15.08 7.76
CA ASP A 133 -11.19 15.87 7.32
C ASP A 133 -10.99 16.51 5.93
N ASN A 134 -9.77 16.49 5.40
CA ASN A 134 -9.47 17.03 4.09
C ASN A 134 -10.08 16.17 2.97
N ALA A 135 -10.85 16.79 2.07
CA ALA A 135 -11.59 16.08 1.03
C ALA A 135 -10.68 15.30 0.06
N ASP A 136 -9.53 15.85 -0.31
CA ASP A 136 -8.59 15.22 -1.23
C ASP A 136 -7.89 14.02 -0.61
N ILE A 137 -7.47 14.12 0.65
CA ILE A 137 -6.85 12.99 1.37
C ILE A 137 -7.88 11.88 1.58
N THR A 138 -9.09 12.23 2.01
CA THR A 138 -10.20 11.28 2.16
C THR A 138 -10.49 10.55 0.84
N PHE A 139 -10.52 11.28 -0.27
CA PHE A 139 -10.72 10.70 -1.61
C PHE A 139 -9.62 9.68 -1.94
N VAL A 140 -8.35 10.03 -1.76
CA VAL A 140 -7.22 9.13 -2.02
C VAL A 140 -7.28 7.91 -1.12
N TYR A 141 -7.44 8.09 0.19
CA TYR A 141 -7.45 6.97 1.14
C TYR A 141 -8.59 5.99 0.88
N ASN A 142 -9.77 6.48 0.52
CA ASN A 142 -10.88 5.60 0.13
C ASN A 142 -10.58 4.79 -1.13
N ASN A 143 -9.91 5.40 -2.12
CA ASN A 143 -9.48 4.68 -3.32
C ASN A 143 -8.39 3.64 -3.03
N LEU A 144 -7.41 3.99 -2.21
CA LEU A 144 -6.38 3.05 -1.77
C LEU A 144 -7.02 1.85 -1.04
N ARG A 145 -7.94 2.14 -0.11
CA ARG A 145 -8.66 1.12 0.64
C ARG A 145 -9.43 0.16 -0.27
N LYS A 146 -10.14 0.69 -1.24
CA LYS A 146 -10.84 -0.13 -2.23
C LYS A 146 -9.88 -1.02 -3.02
N GLY A 147 -8.75 -0.47 -3.44
CA GLY A 147 -7.68 -1.22 -4.12
C GLY A 147 -7.13 -2.34 -3.25
N SER A 148 -6.83 -2.05 -1.98
CA SER A 148 -6.30 -3.04 -1.04
C SER A 148 -7.29 -4.16 -0.75
N ILE A 149 -8.60 -3.88 -0.67
CA ILE A 149 -9.63 -4.91 -0.56
C ILE A 149 -9.62 -5.82 -1.80
N ASN A 150 -9.51 -5.26 -3.00
CA ASN A 150 -9.40 -6.03 -4.24
C ASN A 150 -8.15 -6.92 -4.25
N HIS A 151 -7.02 -6.39 -3.80
CA HIS A 151 -5.76 -7.15 -3.67
C HIS A 151 -5.89 -8.29 -2.67
N LEU A 152 -6.46 -8.01 -1.50
CA LEU A 152 -6.73 -9.03 -0.47
C LEU A 152 -7.56 -10.17 -1.04
N ASN A 153 -8.64 -9.86 -1.73
CA ASN A 153 -9.49 -10.86 -2.38
C ASN A 153 -8.73 -11.67 -3.44
N ALA A 154 -7.83 -11.04 -4.20
CA ALA A 154 -7.01 -11.72 -5.19
C ALA A 154 -6.04 -12.72 -4.53
N PHE A 155 -5.36 -12.32 -3.46
CA PHE A 155 -4.45 -13.20 -2.72
C PHE A 155 -5.19 -14.37 -2.06
N THR A 156 -6.29 -14.10 -1.39
CA THR A 156 -7.09 -15.16 -0.74
C THR A 156 -7.66 -16.14 -1.75
N ARG A 157 -8.10 -15.66 -2.90
CA ARG A 157 -8.57 -16.52 -4.00
C ARG A 157 -7.46 -17.41 -4.55
N ASN A 158 -6.25 -16.88 -4.75
CA ASN A 158 -5.09 -17.66 -5.18
C ASN A 158 -4.73 -18.75 -4.18
N LEU A 159 -4.76 -18.43 -2.88
CA LEU A 159 -4.54 -19.40 -1.81
C LEU A 159 -5.62 -20.49 -1.83
N SER A 160 -6.88 -20.10 -1.98
CA SER A 160 -8.02 -21.05 -2.05
C SER A 160 -7.86 -22.05 -3.20
N TYR A 161 -7.44 -21.61 -4.38
CA TYR A 161 -7.16 -22.51 -5.51
C TYR A 161 -6.04 -23.52 -5.23
N ARG A 162 -5.18 -23.23 -4.28
CA ARG A 162 -4.08 -24.11 -3.83
C ARG A 162 -4.43 -24.92 -2.59
N GLY A 163 -5.70 -24.90 -2.16
CA GLY A 163 -6.20 -25.67 -1.02
C GLY A 163 -5.96 -25.02 0.34
N TYR A 164 -5.64 -23.71 0.38
CA TYR A 164 -5.44 -22.98 1.63
C TYR A 164 -6.60 -22.03 1.88
N THR A 165 -7.17 -22.08 3.08
CA THR A 165 -8.16 -21.10 3.54
C THR A 165 -7.47 -20.08 4.42
N TYR A 166 -7.65 -18.80 4.12
CA TYR A 166 -7.09 -17.71 4.92
C TYR A 166 -8.21 -16.81 5.41
N PRO A 167 -8.32 -16.57 6.73
CA PRO A 167 -9.38 -15.73 7.27
C PRO A 167 -9.21 -14.27 6.87
N THR A 168 -10.29 -13.67 6.35
CA THR A 168 -10.35 -12.26 5.93
C THR A 168 -11.24 -11.41 6.83
N ASP A 169 -11.82 -12.02 7.84
CA ASP A 169 -12.83 -11.45 8.73
C ASP A 169 -12.26 -10.73 9.96
N LYS A 170 -10.95 -10.52 10.00
CA LYS A 170 -10.24 -9.88 11.13
C LYS A 170 -9.66 -8.51 10.78
N ILE A 171 -10.27 -7.82 9.84
CA ILE A 171 -9.88 -6.47 9.43
C ILE A 171 -10.73 -5.44 10.15
#